data_41b147e9490bdc1fc1a945286187d0f5
#
_entry.id   41b147e9490bdc1fc1a945286187d0f5
#
_cell.length_a   1.000
_cell.length_b   1.000
_cell.length_c   1.000
_cell.angle_alpha   90.00
_cell.angle_beta   90.00
_cell.angle_gamma   90.00
#
_symmetry.space_group_name_H-M   'P 1'
#
loop_
_entity.id
_entity.type
_entity.pdbx_description
1 polymer ?
#
loop_
_entity_poly.entity_id
_entity_poly.type
_entity_poly.pdbx_seq_one_letter_code
_entity_poly.pdbx_strand_id
1 'polypeptide(L)' 'MNNIDTSNTIITDKRCYTVQELQTILGISRGSVYQLLKTGQFHWFKIGTAIRISKFSFDEWLNGQSR' A
#
# COMPACT_ATOMS: atom_id res chain seq x y z
N MET A 1 -0.41 -29.48 -2.83
CA MET A 1 -0.74 -29.05 -2.64
C MET A 1 -0.79 -28.42 -2.30
N ASN A 2 -0.71 -28.57 -2.53
CA ASN A 2 -1.04 -27.94 -2.41
C ASN A 2 -1.18 -27.20 -2.18
N ASN A 3 -1.18 -27.31 -2.46
CA ASN A 3 -1.44 -26.63 -2.53
C ASN A 3 -1.43 -25.79 -2.35
N ILE A 4 -1.40 -25.87 -2.60
CA ILE A 4 -1.49 -25.18 -2.61
C ILE A 4 -1.45 -24.34 -2.56
N ASP A 5 -1.45 -24.57 -2.79
CA ASP A 5 -1.54 -23.82 -2.98
C ASP A 5 -1.56 -23.02 -3.28
N THR A 6 -1.81 -23.12 -3.57
CA THR A 6 -1.88 -22.55 -4.03
C THR A 6 -2.15 -21.65 -4.20
N SER A 7 -2.59 -21.66 -4.11
CA SER A 7 -2.79 -20.91 -4.31
C SER A 7 -2.52 -20.02 -4.24
N ASN A 8 -2.37 -19.99 -4.04
CA ASN A 8 -1.94 -19.21 -3.90
C ASN A 8 -1.33 -18.59 -4.37
N THR A 9 -1.14 -18.60 -4.66
CA THR A 9 -0.51 -18.11 -5.19
C THR A 9 -0.68 -17.30 -6.04
N ILE A 10 -1.14 -17.22 -6.38
CA ILE A 10 -1.45 -16.60 -7.25
C ILE A 10 -1.63 -15.34 -7.09
N ILE A 11 -1.70 -14.97 -6.35
CA ILE A 11 -1.86 -13.86 -6.19
C ILE A 11 -1.14 -12.99 -5.84
N THR A 12 -0.43 -12.99 -6.01
CA THR A 12 0.53 -12.31 -5.76
C THR A 12 0.61 -10.96 -6.14
N ASP A 13 0.05 -10.53 -7.04
CA ASP A 13 0.21 -9.24 -7.51
C ASP A 13 -0.81 -8.35 -6.96
N LYS A 14 -0.74 -8.01 -5.70
CA LYS A 14 -1.70 -7.10 -5.17
C LYS A 14 -1.53 -5.73 -5.79
N ARG A 15 -2.65 -5.06 -5.97
CA ARG A 15 -2.70 -3.77 -6.61
C ARG A 15 -2.78 -2.61 -5.61
N CYS A 16 -2.96 -2.91 -4.35
CA CYS A 16 -3.09 -1.88 -3.32
C CYS A 16 -2.29 -2.25 -2.08
N TYR A 17 -1.85 -1.21 -1.38
CA TYR A 17 -1.25 -1.38 -0.08
C TYR A 17 -2.25 -1.01 1.00
N THR A 18 -2.06 -1.56 2.19
CA THR A 18 -2.81 -1.16 3.37
C THR A 18 -2.02 -0.10 4.12
N VAL A 19 -2.68 0.55 5.08
CA VAL A 19 -2.00 1.52 5.94
C VAL A 19 -0.85 0.84 6.68
N GLN A 20 -1.08 -0.38 7.16
CA GLN A 20 -0.05 -1.08 7.90
C GLN A 20 1.18 -1.37 7.02
N GLU A 21 0.93 -1.69 5.76
CA GLU A 21 2.03 -1.93 4.84
C GLU A 21 2.85 -0.67 4.61
N LEU A 22 2.20 0.47 4.51
CA LEU A 22 2.91 1.72 4.36
C LEU A 22 3.76 2.04 5.59
N GLN A 23 3.25 1.70 6.78
CA GLN A 23 4.03 1.87 7.99
C GLN A 23 5.34 1.10 7.89
N THR A 24 5.25 -0.13 7.42
CA THR A 24 6.43 -0.98 7.29
C THR A 24 7.37 -0.48 6.21
N ILE A 25 6.82 -0.17 5.05
CA ILE A 25 7.63 0.28 3.92
C ILE A 25 8.39 1.56 4.24
N LEU A 26 7.72 2.50 4.88
CA LEU A 26 8.30 3.80 5.15
C LEU A 26 8.95 3.90 6.53
N GLY A 27 8.69 2.93 7.40
CA GLY A 27 9.23 2.96 8.75
C GLY A 27 8.67 4.09 9.58
N ILE A 28 7.37 4.37 9.46
CA ILE A 28 6.75 5.48 10.18
C ILE A 28 5.53 4.99 10.94
N SER A 29 5.04 5.85 11.82
CA SER A 29 3.88 5.51 12.64
C SER A 29 2.59 5.55 11.81
N ARG A 30 1.55 4.93 12.35
CA ARG A 30 0.25 4.93 11.71
C ARG A 30 -0.28 6.34 11.52
N GLY A 31 -0.12 7.18 12.54
CA GLY A 31 -0.55 8.57 12.46
C GLY A 31 0.17 9.31 11.34
N SER A 32 1.45 9.02 11.16
CA SER A 32 2.21 9.65 10.09
C SER A 32 1.70 9.24 8.72
N VAL A 33 1.27 7.97 8.59
CA VAL A 33 0.68 7.53 7.32
C VAL A 33 -0.59 8.31 7.03
N TYR A 34 -1.46 8.48 8.03
CA TYR A 34 -2.69 9.26 7.81
C TYR A 34 -2.38 10.70 7.42
N GLN A 35 -1.38 11.30 8.04
CA GLN A 35 -0.98 12.65 7.66
C GLN A 35 -0.53 12.69 6.21
N LEU A 36 0.26 11.70 5.83
CA LEU A 36 0.76 11.61 4.47
C LEU A 36 -0.38 11.47 3.46
N LEU A 37 -1.37 10.66 3.78
CA LEU A 37 -2.52 10.48 2.89
C LEU A 37 -3.25 11.79 2.65
N LYS A 38 -3.32 12.63 3.67
CA LYS A 38 -4.02 13.90 3.56
C LYS A 38 -3.34 14.86 2.60
N THR A 39 -2.06 14.66 2.33
CA THR A 39 -1.33 15.57 1.44
C THR A 39 -1.64 15.30 -0.03
N GLY A 40 -2.27 14.18 -0.33
CA GLY A 40 -2.66 13.90 -1.71
C GLY A 40 -1.50 13.61 -2.65
N GLN A 41 -0.40 13.07 -2.13
CA GLN A 41 0.78 12.80 -2.94
C GLN A 41 0.59 11.63 -3.90
N PHE A 42 -0.32 10.71 -3.58
CA PHE A 42 -0.59 9.56 -4.41
C PHE A 42 -2.04 9.13 -4.21
N HIS A 43 -2.54 8.25 -5.05
CA HIS A 43 -3.93 7.84 -5.01
C HIS A 43 -4.21 6.87 -3.89
N TRP A 44 -5.28 7.12 -3.18
CA TRP A 44 -5.78 6.21 -2.17
C TRP A 44 -7.30 6.36 -2.10
N PHE A 45 -7.97 5.40 -1.50
CA PHE A 45 -9.42 5.44 -1.40
C PHE A 45 -9.88 4.59 -0.23
N LYS A 46 -11.15 4.74 0.11
CA LYS A 46 -11.76 3.96 1.19
C LYS A 46 -12.84 3.06 0.64
N ILE A 47 -12.88 1.85 1.15
CA ILE A 47 -13.97 0.93 0.89
C ILE A 47 -14.53 0.57 2.25
N GLY A 48 -15.72 1.10 2.59
CA GLY A 48 -16.23 0.96 3.94
C GLY A 48 -15.29 1.68 4.88
N THR A 49 -14.70 0.94 5.82
CA THR A 49 -13.73 1.52 6.75
C THR A 49 -12.28 1.20 6.35
N ALA A 50 -12.11 0.45 5.29
CA ALA A 50 -10.78 0.02 4.88
C ALA A 50 -10.15 1.03 3.94
N ILE A 51 -8.96 1.49 4.28
CA ILE A 51 -8.20 2.39 3.42
C ILE A 51 -7.29 1.55 2.55
N ARG A 52 -7.25 1.89 1.26
CA ARG A 52 -6.39 1.21 0.32
C ARG A 52 -5.61 2.24 -0.47
N ILE A 53 -4.34 2.00 -0.66
CA ILE A 53 -3.45 2.91 -1.38
C ILE A 53 -3.04 2.26 -2.69
N SER A 54 -3.18 2.98 -3.79
CA SER A 54 -2.78 2.46 -5.09
C SER A 54 -1.28 2.13 -5.09
N LYS A 55 -0.96 0.88 -5.35
CA LYS A 55 0.43 0.44 -5.35
C LYS A 55 1.22 1.18 -6.42
N PHE A 56 0.68 1.24 -7.63
CA PHE A 56 1.36 1.91 -8.72
C PHE A 56 1.62 3.38 -8.39
N SER A 57 0.60 4.07 -7.91
CA SER A 57 0.74 5.50 -7.61
C SER A 57 1.73 5.75 -6.49
N PHE A 58 1.66 4.94 -5.44
CA PHE A 58 2.57 5.07 -4.31
C PHE A 58 4.01 4.76 -4.73
N ASP A 59 4.19 3.70 -5.49
CA ASP A 59 5.54 3.31 -5.93
C ASP A 59 6.17 4.40 -6.79
N GLU A 60 5.40 5.02 -7.65
CA GLU A 60 5.87 6.12 -8.47
C GLU A 60 6.30 7.29 -7.61
N TRP A 61 5.47 7.64 -6.64
CA TRP A 61 5.78 8.73 -5.73
C TRP A 61 7.04 8.43 -4.93
N LEU A 62 7.13 7.22 -4.41
CA LEU A 62 8.27 6.82 -3.60
C LEU A 62 9.57 6.87 -4.41
N ASN A 63 9.53 6.37 -5.62
CA ASN A 63 10.71 6.39 -6.49
C ASN A 63 11.18 7.81 -6.74
N GLY A 64 10.24 8.73 -6.84
CA GLY A 64 10.57 10.14 -7.04
C GLY A 64 11.26 10.79 -5.87
N GLN A 65 11.13 10.20 -4.67
CA GLN A 65 11.78 10.74 -3.48
C GLN A 65 13.24 10.33 -3.37
N SER A 66 13.63 9.37 -4.14
CA SER A 66 14.96 8.80 -4.01
C SER A 66 15.99 9.49 -4.84
N ARG A 67 15.93 10.71 -4.97
CA ARG A 67 16.83 11.33 -5.79
C ARG A 67 17.83 12.05 -5.14
#